data_4043269bc82bfcdbc83189856889bf44
#
_entry.id   4043269bc82bfcdbc83189856889bf44
#
_cell.length_a   1.000
_cell.length_b   1.000
_cell.length_c   1.000
_cell.angle_alpha   90.00
_cell.angle_beta   90.00
_cell.angle_gamma   90.00
#
_symmetry.space_group_name_H-M   'P 1'
#
loop_
_entity.id
_entity.type
_entity.pdbx_description
1 polymer ?
#
loop_
_entity_poly.entity_id
_entity_poly.type
_entity_poly.pdbx_seq_one_letter_code
_entity_poly.pdbx_strand_id
1 'polypeptide(L)'
;MPRINRAIELLEAGQPIYYTGVRGGLTYENGIAHRDTWADYLMVEFEHGAFNPVGLGEFMRGLANAGTTRSGHRIPAVICTLPTDGTDENVMRANAWMVKQVLARGVHGILLCHAETPGAVRVFVESSRYPVASIGVSDGANALSQGRRGAGGQSMAAEIWGVTPHEYVQKADVWPLNPEGEIMLGLKIENRRALANAEASAAVPGIAFAEWGPGDMGMSLGHPDAHDPPYPQEMSAARARVKSACDAAGVFFLNGVRPHDVAERIDEGVMVGSATEEAARIGREYSKREMPW
;
A
#
# COMPACT_ATOMS: atom_id res chain seq x y z
N MET A 1 -14.74 1.53 17.31
CA MET A 1 -13.38 1.84 17.84
C MET A 1 -12.63 2.58 16.75
N PRO A 2 -11.72 3.50 17.06
CA PRO A 2 -10.90 4.14 16.03
C PRO A 2 -10.12 3.09 15.24
N ARG A 3 -9.79 3.39 13.98
CA ARG A 3 -8.98 2.54 13.12
C ARG A 3 -7.57 2.34 13.70
N ILE A 4 -6.96 1.19 13.46
CA ILE A 4 -5.54 0.98 13.71
C ILE A 4 -4.73 1.65 12.61
N ASN A 5 -5.19 1.53 11.36
CA ASN A 5 -4.56 2.11 10.19
C ASN A 5 -5.13 3.51 9.89
N ARG A 6 -4.36 4.55 10.24
CA ARG A 6 -4.72 5.96 9.97
C ARG A 6 -5.01 6.24 8.50
N ALA A 7 -4.30 5.60 7.59
CA ALA A 7 -4.50 5.83 6.16
C ALA A 7 -5.89 5.38 5.70
N ILE A 8 -6.40 4.26 6.24
CA ILE A 8 -7.78 3.80 5.99
C ILE A 8 -8.79 4.80 6.55
N GLU A 9 -8.60 5.25 7.81
CA GLU A 9 -9.53 6.21 8.44
C GLU A 9 -9.67 7.49 7.63
N LEU A 10 -8.56 8.00 7.08
CA LEU A 10 -8.56 9.18 6.22
C LEU A 10 -9.27 8.94 4.89
N LEU A 11 -9.00 7.83 4.23
CA LEU A 11 -9.65 7.47 2.96
C LEU A 11 -11.16 7.27 3.13
N GLU A 12 -11.61 6.65 4.22
CA GLU A 12 -13.03 6.51 4.56
C GLU A 12 -13.70 7.87 4.83
N ALA A 13 -12.94 8.83 5.35
CA ALA A 13 -13.40 10.21 5.53
C ALA A 13 -13.33 11.05 4.23
N GLY A 14 -13.01 10.44 3.08
CA GLY A 14 -12.86 11.12 1.80
C GLY A 14 -11.63 12.04 1.74
N GLN A 15 -10.63 11.82 2.60
CA GLN A 15 -9.42 12.64 2.67
C GLN A 15 -8.28 12.01 1.87
N PRO A 16 -7.58 12.75 1.00
CA PRO A 16 -6.37 12.25 0.35
C PRO A 16 -5.28 11.99 1.39
N ILE A 17 -4.50 10.94 1.18
CA ILE A 17 -3.37 10.56 2.03
C ILE A 17 -2.04 10.77 1.31
N TYR A 18 -0.99 11.06 2.08
CA TYR A 18 0.35 11.35 1.55
C TYR A 18 1.40 10.47 2.23
N TYR A 19 2.37 10.00 1.45
CA TYR A 19 3.44 9.18 1.97
C TYR A 19 4.83 9.70 1.65
N THR A 20 5.78 9.22 2.44
CA THR A 20 7.22 9.38 2.20
C THR A 20 7.96 8.07 2.45
N GLY A 21 9.08 7.87 1.77
CA GLY A 21 9.95 6.72 2.02
C GLY A 21 10.71 6.82 3.34
N VAL A 22 10.92 5.70 4.02
CA VAL A 22 11.76 5.61 5.20
C VAL A 22 13.23 5.81 4.79
N ARG A 23 13.89 6.76 5.43
CA ARG A 23 15.33 7.04 5.25
C ARG A 23 16.09 6.71 6.54
N GLY A 24 17.40 6.46 6.44
CA GLY A 24 18.25 6.22 7.61
C GLY A 24 18.31 4.77 8.08
N GLY A 25 17.72 3.84 7.31
CA GLY A 25 17.75 2.41 7.59
C GLY A 25 16.65 1.93 8.54
N LEU A 26 16.53 0.60 8.65
CA LEU A 26 15.50 -0.07 9.45
C LEU A 26 16.10 -0.46 10.81
N THR A 27 16.19 0.50 11.73
CA THR A 27 16.66 0.28 13.11
C THR A 27 15.59 0.71 14.11
N TYR A 28 15.71 0.25 15.33
CA TYR A 28 14.83 0.63 16.45
C TYR A 28 14.84 2.15 16.69
N GLU A 29 16.03 2.77 16.71
CA GLU A 29 16.21 4.20 16.94
C GLU A 29 15.58 5.04 15.82
N ASN A 30 15.71 4.56 14.57
CA ASN A 30 15.09 5.21 13.43
C ASN A 30 13.57 5.09 13.48
N GLY A 31 13.03 3.98 14.00
CA GLY A 31 11.61 3.85 14.28
C GLY A 31 11.10 4.91 15.28
N ILE A 32 11.82 5.10 16.39
CA ILE A 32 11.50 6.16 17.36
C ILE A 32 11.49 7.55 16.68
N ALA A 33 12.49 7.84 15.85
CA ALA A 33 12.61 9.13 15.17
C ALA A 33 11.49 9.41 14.15
N HIS A 34 10.86 8.36 13.60
CA HIS A 34 9.78 8.49 12.62
C HIS A 34 8.37 8.55 13.23
N ARG A 35 8.21 8.48 14.56
CA ARG A 35 6.89 8.54 15.22
C ARG A 35 6.08 9.78 14.80
N ASP A 36 6.72 10.94 14.77
CA ASP A 36 6.12 12.23 14.45
C ASP A 36 6.26 12.59 12.96
N THR A 37 6.28 11.56 12.08
CA THR A 37 6.31 11.81 10.65
C THR A 37 5.15 12.68 10.20
N TRP A 38 5.40 13.60 9.27
CA TRP A 38 4.36 14.37 8.61
C TRP A 38 3.50 13.50 7.67
N ALA A 39 4.02 12.34 7.22
CA ALA A 39 3.32 11.49 6.26
C ALA A 39 2.16 10.71 6.92
N ASP A 40 1.10 10.45 6.17
CA ASP A 40 -0.03 9.65 6.61
C ASP A 40 0.34 8.16 6.68
N TYR A 41 1.26 7.73 5.81
CA TYR A 41 1.95 6.46 5.96
C TYR A 41 3.43 6.54 5.51
N LEU A 42 4.22 5.64 6.04
CA LEU A 42 5.63 5.46 5.70
C LEU A 42 5.76 4.30 4.70
N MET A 43 6.52 4.51 3.63
CA MET A 43 6.85 3.47 2.66
C MET A 43 8.22 2.88 3.00
N VAL A 44 8.27 1.57 3.21
CA VAL A 44 9.52 0.80 3.32
C VAL A 44 9.77 0.10 1.98
N GLU A 45 10.85 0.48 1.34
CA GLU A 45 11.21 0.05 0.00
C GLU A 45 12.07 -1.22 0.03
N PHE A 46 11.52 -2.33 -0.47
CA PHE A 46 12.24 -3.60 -0.65
C PHE A 46 12.35 -4.05 -2.11
N GLU A 47 11.74 -3.32 -3.04
CA GLU A 47 11.84 -3.63 -4.47
C GLU A 47 13.26 -3.48 -4.99
N HIS A 48 13.88 -2.34 -4.70
CA HIS A 48 15.27 -2.04 -5.09
C HIS A 48 16.24 -2.08 -3.92
N GLY A 49 15.73 -2.20 -2.70
CA GLY A 49 16.49 -2.28 -1.47
C GLY A 49 16.75 -3.72 -0.99
N ALA A 50 17.63 -3.87 -0.01
CA ALA A 50 17.86 -5.17 0.61
C ALA A 50 16.63 -5.63 1.40
N PHE A 51 16.12 -6.83 1.13
CA PHE A 51 15.03 -7.43 1.89
C PHE A 51 15.49 -7.75 3.32
N ASN A 52 15.05 -6.95 4.28
CA ASN A 52 15.49 -7.01 5.68
C ASN A 52 14.29 -7.06 6.65
N PRO A 53 13.58 -8.18 6.76
CA PRO A 53 12.46 -8.31 7.69
C PRO A 53 12.87 -8.27 9.17
N VAL A 54 14.14 -8.53 9.51
CA VAL A 54 14.64 -8.39 10.89
C VAL A 54 14.71 -6.90 11.26
N GLY A 55 15.38 -6.08 10.43
CA GLY A 55 15.43 -4.63 10.62
C GLY A 55 14.05 -4.00 10.60
N LEU A 56 13.15 -4.46 9.70
CA LEU A 56 11.75 -4.02 9.70
C LEU A 56 11.09 -4.25 11.07
N GLY A 57 11.32 -5.41 11.68
CA GLY A 57 10.80 -5.70 13.02
C GLY A 57 11.31 -4.73 14.08
N GLU A 58 12.60 -4.38 14.06
CA GLU A 58 13.17 -3.40 14.99
C GLU A 58 12.62 -1.98 14.74
N PHE A 59 12.49 -1.57 13.49
CA PHE A 59 11.89 -0.30 13.13
C PHE A 59 10.43 -0.19 13.62
N MET A 60 9.62 -1.23 13.42
CA MET A 60 8.22 -1.28 13.88
C MET A 60 8.12 -1.25 15.41
N ARG A 61 9.04 -1.92 16.14
CA ARG A 61 9.11 -1.82 17.61
C ARG A 61 9.48 -0.40 18.06
N GLY A 62 10.43 0.23 17.37
CA GLY A 62 10.79 1.63 17.63
C GLY A 62 9.59 2.56 17.51
N LEU A 63 8.81 2.45 16.44
CA LEU A 63 7.55 3.19 16.25
C LEU A 63 6.57 2.92 17.41
N ALA A 64 6.34 1.65 17.77
CA ALA A 64 5.37 1.27 18.79
C ALA A 64 5.75 1.74 20.21
N ASN A 65 7.04 1.83 20.50
CA ASN A 65 7.56 2.26 21.81
C ASN A 65 7.78 3.77 21.92
N ALA A 66 7.68 4.51 20.83
CA ALA A 66 7.85 5.97 20.80
C ALA A 66 6.62 6.74 21.36
N GLY A 67 5.53 6.04 21.61
CA GLY A 67 4.27 6.64 22.10
C GLY A 67 3.31 7.01 20.97
N THR A 68 2.13 7.47 21.36
CA THR A 68 1.02 7.78 20.45
C THR A 68 1.36 8.93 19.51
N THR A 69 0.94 8.84 18.26
CA THR A 69 1.08 9.89 17.23
C THR A 69 0.18 11.09 17.52
N ARG A 70 0.39 12.20 16.82
CA ARG A 70 -0.45 13.42 16.95
C ARG A 70 -1.93 13.16 16.63
N SER A 71 -2.22 12.24 15.72
CA SER A 71 -3.59 11.84 15.37
C SER A 71 -4.23 10.85 16.36
N GLY A 72 -3.55 10.50 17.43
CA GLY A 72 -4.04 9.55 18.43
C GLY A 72 -3.84 8.08 18.11
N HIS A 73 -3.33 7.74 16.93
CA HIS A 73 -2.99 6.36 16.56
C HIS A 73 -1.74 5.89 17.30
N ARG A 74 -1.67 4.59 17.58
CA ARG A 74 -0.53 3.99 18.29
C ARG A 74 0.79 4.21 17.55
N ILE A 75 0.77 4.02 16.20
CA ILE A 75 1.91 4.22 15.32
C ILE A 75 1.46 4.84 13.99
N PRO A 76 2.36 5.46 13.20
CA PRO A 76 2.09 5.77 11.81
C PRO A 76 1.78 4.49 11.02
N ALA A 77 0.93 4.57 10.00
CA ALA A 77 0.77 3.44 9.09
C ALA A 77 2.09 3.18 8.33
N VAL A 78 2.41 1.90 8.08
CA VAL A 78 3.59 1.48 7.33
C VAL A 78 3.17 0.53 6.23
N ILE A 79 3.57 0.81 4.99
CA ILE A 79 3.36 -0.03 3.80
C ILE A 79 4.74 -0.41 3.24
N CYS A 80 4.90 -1.64 2.79
CA CYS A 80 6.16 -2.11 2.21
C CYS A 80 5.98 -2.47 0.73
N THR A 81 6.98 -2.23 -0.12
CA THR A 81 7.13 -2.97 -1.37
C THR A 81 7.76 -4.34 -1.09
N LEU A 82 7.79 -5.20 -2.07
CA LEU A 82 8.44 -6.52 -1.98
C LEU A 82 9.48 -6.66 -3.11
N PRO A 83 10.54 -7.47 -2.92
CA PRO A 83 11.49 -7.75 -4.00
C PRO A 83 10.96 -8.73 -5.05
N THR A 84 9.74 -9.24 -4.89
CA THR A 84 9.08 -10.09 -5.87
C THR A 84 8.10 -9.31 -6.72
N ASP A 85 8.11 -9.59 -8.02
CA ASP A 85 7.16 -9.04 -8.98
C ASP A 85 5.86 -9.84 -9.03
N GLY A 86 4.77 -9.14 -9.33
CA GLY A 86 3.45 -9.74 -9.57
C GLY A 86 3.28 -10.29 -11.00
N THR A 87 4.28 -11.02 -11.53
CA THR A 87 4.29 -11.46 -12.93
C THR A 87 3.21 -12.50 -13.22
N ASP A 88 3.13 -13.57 -12.45
CA ASP A 88 2.12 -14.63 -12.59
C ASP A 88 1.83 -15.34 -11.26
N GLU A 89 0.83 -16.22 -11.27
CA GLU A 89 0.42 -16.98 -10.08
C GLU A 89 1.53 -17.84 -9.49
N ASN A 90 2.38 -18.46 -10.31
CA ASN A 90 3.43 -19.36 -9.83
C ASN A 90 4.53 -18.58 -9.12
N VAL A 91 4.93 -17.44 -9.69
CA VAL A 91 5.90 -16.53 -9.06
C VAL A 91 5.36 -16.05 -7.73
N MET A 92 4.10 -15.60 -7.66
CA MET A 92 3.50 -15.16 -6.41
C MET A 92 3.34 -16.29 -5.39
N ARG A 93 2.97 -17.51 -5.80
CA ARG A 93 2.90 -18.68 -4.90
C ARG A 93 4.27 -19.04 -4.32
N ALA A 94 5.31 -19.04 -5.15
CA ALA A 94 6.69 -19.32 -4.73
C ALA A 94 7.22 -18.28 -3.73
N ASN A 95 6.80 -17.02 -3.87
CA ASN A 95 7.27 -15.88 -3.07
C ASN A 95 6.28 -15.43 -1.97
N ALA A 96 5.17 -16.14 -1.76
CA ALA A 96 4.18 -15.81 -0.73
C ALA A 96 4.75 -15.73 0.70
N TRP A 97 5.90 -16.36 0.94
CA TRP A 97 6.62 -16.27 2.21
C TRP A 97 7.07 -14.83 2.52
N MET A 98 7.40 -14.01 1.51
CA MET A 98 7.77 -12.61 1.71
C MET A 98 6.58 -11.81 2.26
N VAL A 99 5.39 -11.99 1.69
CA VAL A 99 4.14 -11.39 2.19
C VAL A 99 3.93 -11.71 3.67
N LYS A 100 4.08 -13.00 4.03
CA LYS A 100 3.91 -13.48 5.42
C LYS A 100 4.96 -12.88 6.36
N GLN A 101 6.22 -12.78 5.92
CA GLN A 101 7.31 -12.22 6.72
C GLN A 101 7.09 -10.73 7.03
N VAL A 102 6.68 -9.94 6.05
CA VAL A 102 6.47 -8.49 6.24
C VAL A 102 5.24 -8.25 7.13
N LEU A 103 4.11 -8.89 6.85
CA LEU A 103 2.89 -8.75 7.65
C LEU A 103 3.07 -9.23 9.09
N ALA A 104 3.92 -10.24 9.32
CA ALA A 104 4.26 -10.69 10.68
C ALA A 104 5.08 -9.66 11.48
N ARG A 105 5.57 -8.60 10.86
CA ARG A 105 6.24 -7.47 11.53
C ARG A 105 5.27 -6.34 11.92
N GLY A 106 3.99 -6.49 11.63
CA GLY A 106 2.95 -5.54 12.04
C GLY A 106 2.79 -4.35 11.09
N VAL A 107 3.28 -4.44 9.85
CA VAL A 107 3.00 -3.41 8.83
C VAL A 107 1.51 -3.39 8.46
N HIS A 108 1.04 -2.28 7.91
CA HIS A 108 -0.36 -2.01 7.62
C HIS A 108 -0.73 -2.23 6.16
N GLY A 109 0.23 -2.60 5.33
CA GLY A 109 -0.03 -2.88 3.93
C GLY A 109 1.19 -3.29 3.14
N ILE A 110 0.93 -3.68 1.90
CA ILE A 110 1.95 -4.05 0.92
C ILE A 110 1.56 -3.47 -0.44
N LEU A 111 2.54 -2.93 -1.16
CA LEU A 111 2.43 -2.49 -2.53
C LEU A 111 3.16 -3.50 -3.42
N LEU A 112 2.42 -4.26 -4.22
CA LEU A 112 2.95 -5.27 -5.14
C LEU A 112 3.46 -4.61 -6.41
N CYS A 113 4.76 -4.73 -6.66
CA CYS A 113 5.43 -4.19 -7.83
C CYS A 113 5.17 -5.06 -9.08
N HIS A 114 5.19 -4.45 -10.27
CA HIS A 114 5.01 -5.13 -11.54
C HIS A 114 3.82 -6.10 -11.54
N ALA A 115 2.62 -5.62 -11.16
CA ALA A 115 1.40 -6.43 -11.07
C ALA A 115 0.86 -6.78 -12.47
N GLU A 116 1.49 -7.77 -13.14
CA GLU A 116 1.30 -8.05 -14.56
C GLU A 116 0.04 -8.85 -14.85
N THR A 117 -0.42 -9.70 -13.92
CA THR A 117 -1.60 -10.55 -14.18
C THR A 117 -2.59 -10.54 -13.03
N PRO A 118 -3.91 -10.60 -13.31
CA PRO A 118 -4.93 -10.69 -12.27
C PRO A 118 -4.82 -11.99 -11.43
N GLY A 119 -4.22 -13.04 -12.00
CA GLY A 119 -3.92 -14.28 -11.26
C GLY A 119 -2.88 -14.06 -10.18
N ALA A 120 -1.78 -13.34 -10.48
CA ALA A 120 -0.79 -12.95 -9.49
C ALA A 120 -1.41 -12.09 -8.38
N VAL A 121 -2.26 -11.12 -8.76
CA VAL A 121 -2.96 -10.24 -7.80
C VAL A 121 -3.89 -11.04 -6.88
N ARG A 122 -4.64 -12.04 -7.39
CA ARG A 122 -5.44 -12.93 -6.53
C ARG A 122 -4.59 -13.67 -5.51
N VAL A 123 -3.48 -14.28 -5.94
CA VAL A 123 -2.57 -15.00 -5.03
C VAL A 123 -1.96 -14.05 -4.00
N PHE A 124 -1.66 -12.81 -4.36
CA PHE A 124 -1.19 -11.78 -3.44
C PHE A 124 -2.23 -11.48 -2.36
N VAL A 125 -3.48 -11.25 -2.74
CA VAL A 125 -4.59 -11.03 -1.79
C VAL A 125 -4.77 -12.24 -0.87
N GLU A 126 -4.84 -13.46 -1.41
CA GLU A 126 -4.96 -14.71 -0.63
C GLU A 126 -3.79 -14.89 0.35
N SER A 127 -2.57 -14.55 -0.08
CA SER A 127 -1.37 -14.69 0.75
C SER A 127 -1.33 -13.69 1.91
N SER A 128 -2.07 -12.59 1.79
CA SER A 128 -2.19 -11.54 2.80
C SER A 128 -3.25 -11.84 3.85
N ARG A 129 -4.12 -12.81 3.64
CA ARG A 129 -5.30 -13.11 4.48
C ARG A 129 -5.10 -14.38 5.31
N TYR A 130 -5.70 -14.40 6.50
CA TYR A 130 -5.82 -15.63 7.28
C TYR A 130 -6.96 -16.52 6.75
N PRO A 131 -6.86 -17.88 6.91
CA PRO A 131 -7.90 -18.80 6.44
C PRO A 131 -9.29 -18.56 7.04
N VAL A 132 -9.37 -17.94 8.21
CA VAL A 132 -10.64 -17.60 8.88
C VAL A 132 -11.39 -16.44 8.22
N ALA A 133 -10.73 -15.66 7.38
CA ALA A 133 -11.34 -14.55 6.65
C ALA A 133 -12.14 -15.11 5.45
N SER A 134 -13.47 -15.11 5.56
CA SER A 134 -14.35 -15.72 4.56
C SER A 134 -15.01 -14.73 3.59
N ILE A 135 -14.93 -13.41 3.87
CA ILE A 135 -15.55 -12.39 3.00
C ILE A 135 -14.89 -12.45 1.61
N GLY A 136 -15.71 -12.54 0.56
CA GLY A 136 -15.25 -12.60 -0.83
C GLY A 136 -14.71 -13.97 -1.28
N VAL A 137 -14.65 -14.97 -0.38
CA VAL A 137 -14.29 -16.34 -0.74
C VAL A 137 -15.49 -17.05 -1.37
N SER A 138 -15.34 -17.59 -2.56
CA SER A 138 -16.37 -18.36 -3.25
C SER A 138 -15.76 -19.28 -4.30
N ASP A 139 -16.55 -20.21 -4.83
CA ASP A 139 -16.18 -21.05 -5.95
C ASP A 139 -16.33 -20.26 -7.26
N GLY A 140 -15.28 -20.28 -8.08
CA GLY A 140 -15.28 -19.62 -9.39
C GLY A 140 -13.88 -19.32 -9.91
N ALA A 141 -13.73 -19.26 -11.22
CA ALA A 141 -12.42 -19.10 -11.87
C ALA A 141 -11.70 -17.77 -11.52
N ASN A 142 -12.48 -16.73 -11.18
CA ASN A 142 -11.95 -15.41 -10.80
C ASN A 142 -12.20 -15.05 -9.33
N ALA A 143 -12.75 -15.98 -8.54
CA ALA A 143 -13.00 -15.78 -7.13
C ALA A 143 -11.70 -15.88 -6.30
N LEU A 144 -11.74 -15.28 -5.11
CA LEU A 144 -10.69 -15.51 -4.12
C LEU A 144 -10.90 -16.88 -3.46
N SER A 145 -9.81 -17.62 -3.35
CA SER A 145 -9.73 -18.80 -2.51
C SER A 145 -9.50 -18.43 -1.05
N GLN A 146 -9.55 -19.42 -0.16
CA GLN A 146 -9.26 -19.25 1.25
C GLN A 146 -7.86 -18.61 1.47
N GLY A 147 -7.75 -17.76 2.48
CA GLY A 147 -6.50 -17.10 2.86
C GLY A 147 -5.36 -18.09 3.15
N ARG A 148 -4.11 -17.67 2.94
CA ARG A 148 -2.92 -18.53 2.99
C ARG A 148 -1.94 -18.17 4.11
N ARG A 149 -2.24 -17.19 4.97
CA ARG A 149 -1.43 -16.92 6.17
C ARG A 149 -1.63 -18.04 7.18
N GLY A 150 -0.53 -18.67 7.62
CA GLY A 150 -0.57 -19.66 8.68
C GLY A 150 -0.48 -19.04 10.08
N ALA A 151 -0.73 -19.84 11.12
CA ALA A 151 -0.48 -19.47 12.50
C ALA A 151 1.04 -19.30 12.77
N GLY A 152 1.41 -18.48 13.78
CA GLY A 152 2.77 -18.32 14.28
C GLY A 152 3.39 -16.92 14.06
N GLY A 153 2.89 -16.11 13.14
CA GLY A 153 3.39 -14.76 12.87
C GLY A 153 2.61 -13.62 13.54
N GLN A 154 1.54 -13.93 14.27
CA GLN A 154 0.62 -12.92 14.80
C GLN A 154 1.08 -12.22 16.07
N SER A 155 1.91 -12.85 16.90
CA SER A 155 2.24 -12.33 18.25
C SER A 155 2.97 -10.99 18.20
N MET A 156 4.03 -10.89 17.39
CA MET A 156 4.76 -9.63 17.23
C MET A 156 3.88 -8.55 16.59
N ALA A 157 3.15 -8.89 15.53
CA ALA A 157 2.29 -7.95 14.83
C ALA A 157 1.17 -7.42 15.75
N ALA A 158 0.60 -8.28 16.60
CA ALA A 158 -0.39 -7.89 17.61
C ALA A 158 0.20 -6.91 18.65
N GLU A 159 1.43 -7.17 19.12
CA GLU A 159 2.14 -6.26 20.03
C GLU A 159 2.33 -4.87 19.39
N ILE A 160 2.76 -4.82 18.12
CA ILE A 160 2.92 -3.58 17.37
C ILE A 160 1.59 -2.83 17.26
N TRP A 161 0.51 -3.51 16.94
CA TRP A 161 -0.84 -2.90 16.81
C TRP A 161 -1.49 -2.58 18.16
N GLY A 162 -0.94 -3.11 19.28
CA GLY A 162 -1.50 -2.90 20.63
C GLY A 162 -2.81 -3.67 20.84
N VAL A 163 -2.94 -4.83 20.24
CA VAL A 163 -4.11 -5.73 20.35
C VAL A 163 -3.67 -7.14 20.78
N THR A 164 -4.63 -7.98 21.12
CA THR A 164 -4.33 -9.40 21.38
C THR A 164 -4.04 -10.15 20.08
N PRO A 165 -3.30 -11.28 20.10
CA PRO A 165 -3.10 -12.10 18.91
C PRO A 165 -4.42 -12.58 18.26
N HIS A 166 -5.46 -12.79 19.04
CA HIS A 166 -6.78 -13.15 18.55
C HIS A 166 -7.42 -11.99 17.77
N GLU A 167 -7.45 -10.79 18.34
CA GLU A 167 -7.96 -9.58 17.68
C GLU A 167 -7.15 -9.25 16.42
N TYR A 168 -5.82 -9.42 16.47
CA TYR A 168 -4.99 -9.23 15.29
C TYR A 168 -5.43 -10.12 14.13
N VAL A 169 -5.67 -11.41 14.35
CA VAL A 169 -6.11 -12.35 13.30
C VAL A 169 -7.43 -11.91 12.67
N GLN A 170 -8.34 -11.33 13.46
CA GLN A 170 -9.63 -10.83 12.97
C GLN A 170 -9.48 -9.53 12.16
N LYS A 171 -8.63 -8.60 12.64
CA LYS A 171 -8.42 -7.29 12.03
C LYS A 171 -7.42 -7.29 10.87
N ALA A 172 -6.50 -8.26 10.84
CA ALA A 172 -5.48 -8.38 9.81
C ALA A 172 -6.03 -9.01 8.52
N ASP A 173 -7.13 -8.47 8.04
CA ASP A 173 -7.76 -8.75 6.76
C ASP A 173 -7.70 -7.52 5.85
N VAL A 174 -7.93 -7.71 4.57
CA VAL A 174 -7.71 -6.68 3.55
C VAL A 174 -8.92 -5.76 3.41
N TRP A 175 -8.68 -4.47 3.57
CA TRP A 175 -9.62 -3.39 3.28
C TRP A 175 -9.48 -2.96 1.80
N PRO A 176 -10.55 -2.62 1.06
CA PRO A 176 -11.95 -2.48 1.52
C PRO A 176 -12.81 -3.74 1.42
N LEU A 177 -12.26 -4.89 0.98
CA LEU A 177 -13.03 -6.14 0.87
C LEU A 177 -13.70 -6.51 2.19
N ASN A 178 -12.94 -6.46 3.28
CA ASN A 178 -13.46 -6.50 4.64
C ASN A 178 -13.51 -5.07 5.19
N PRO A 179 -14.70 -4.48 5.41
CA PRO A 179 -14.81 -3.13 5.96
C PRO A 179 -14.12 -2.94 7.32
N GLU A 180 -13.97 -4.01 8.12
CA GLU A 180 -13.26 -3.98 9.42
C GLU A 180 -11.77 -4.34 9.29
N GLY A 181 -11.31 -4.63 8.08
CA GLY A 181 -9.90 -4.94 7.80
C GLY A 181 -9.00 -3.73 8.00
N GLU A 182 -7.75 -3.98 8.41
CA GLU A 182 -6.76 -2.95 8.71
C GLU A 182 -5.53 -3.03 7.78
N ILE A 183 -5.56 -3.93 6.76
CA ILE A 183 -4.49 -4.09 5.79
C ILE A 183 -4.89 -3.46 4.45
N MET A 184 -4.04 -2.57 3.95
CA MET A 184 -4.15 -1.97 2.62
C MET A 184 -3.24 -2.69 1.63
N LEU A 185 -3.79 -3.22 0.55
CA LEU A 185 -3.01 -3.77 -0.55
C LEU A 185 -3.05 -2.83 -1.74
N GLY A 186 -1.88 -2.58 -2.31
CA GLY A 186 -1.72 -1.76 -3.51
C GLY A 186 -1.06 -2.52 -4.65
N LEU A 187 -1.19 -2.00 -5.86
CA LEU A 187 -0.57 -2.51 -7.09
C LEU A 187 0.27 -1.42 -7.75
N LYS A 188 1.43 -1.77 -8.30
CA LYS A 188 2.15 -0.97 -9.28
C LYS A 188 1.86 -1.55 -10.68
N ILE A 189 1.12 -0.81 -11.49
CA ILE A 189 0.80 -1.11 -12.89
C ILE A 189 1.78 -0.30 -13.75
N GLU A 190 3.02 -0.75 -13.83
CA GLU A 190 4.16 0.07 -14.23
C GLU A 190 4.98 -0.49 -15.42
N ASN A 191 4.40 -1.42 -16.18
CA ASN A 191 5.01 -1.89 -17.41
C ASN A 191 3.93 -2.28 -18.44
N ARG A 192 4.33 -2.53 -19.70
CA ARG A 192 3.41 -2.85 -20.80
C ARG A 192 2.54 -4.07 -20.52
N ARG A 193 3.05 -5.09 -19.80
CA ARG A 193 2.31 -6.33 -19.48
C ARG A 193 1.26 -6.06 -18.39
N ALA A 194 1.64 -5.34 -17.33
CA ALA A 194 0.71 -4.90 -16.30
C ALA A 194 -0.36 -3.98 -16.88
N LEU A 195 0.03 -3.02 -17.75
CA LEU A 195 -0.89 -2.10 -18.40
C LEU A 195 -1.93 -2.84 -19.26
N ALA A 196 -1.52 -3.93 -19.95
CA ALA A 196 -2.44 -4.73 -20.76
C ALA A 196 -3.57 -5.37 -19.92
N ASN A 197 -3.35 -5.59 -18.65
CA ASN A 197 -4.27 -6.22 -17.68
C ASN A 197 -4.79 -5.25 -16.61
N ALA A 198 -4.60 -3.94 -16.78
CA ALA A 198 -4.87 -2.94 -15.73
C ALA A 198 -6.29 -3.06 -15.14
N GLU A 199 -7.30 -3.18 -15.99
CA GLU A 199 -8.70 -3.27 -15.59
C GLU A 199 -8.99 -4.56 -14.82
N ALA A 200 -8.48 -5.69 -15.32
CA ALA A 200 -8.70 -6.99 -14.68
C ALA A 200 -7.93 -7.13 -13.35
N SER A 201 -6.75 -6.53 -13.26
CA SER A 201 -5.93 -6.52 -12.03
C SER A 201 -6.52 -5.59 -10.96
N ALA A 202 -6.96 -4.39 -11.35
CA ALA A 202 -7.62 -3.46 -10.42
C ALA A 202 -8.97 -4.00 -9.91
N ALA A 203 -9.69 -4.79 -10.71
CA ALA A 203 -10.96 -5.40 -10.34
C ALA A 203 -10.84 -6.61 -9.37
N VAL A 204 -9.63 -7.06 -9.03
CA VAL A 204 -9.45 -8.13 -8.05
C VAL A 204 -9.88 -7.65 -6.66
N PRO A 205 -10.83 -8.34 -5.99
CA PRO A 205 -11.31 -7.91 -4.68
C PRO A 205 -10.19 -7.83 -3.63
N GLY A 206 -10.19 -6.77 -2.82
CA GLY A 206 -9.21 -6.58 -1.74
C GLY A 206 -8.03 -5.66 -2.10
N ILE A 207 -8.00 -5.12 -3.32
CA ILE A 207 -7.07 -4.06 -3.70
C ILE A 207 -7.65 -2.72 -3.26
N ALA A 208 -6.87 -1.93 -2.51
CA ALA A 208 -7.26 -0.64 -2.00
C ALA A 208 -6.82 0.52 -2.91
N PHE A 209 -5.63 0.43 -3.50
CA PHE A 209 -5.07 1.48 -4.34
C PHE A 209 -4.17 0.92 -5.45
N ALA A 210 -3.93 1.72 -6.50
CA ALA A 210 -2.97 1.35 -7.52
C ALA A 210 -2.20 2.57 -8.05
N GLU A 211 -0.94 2.33 -8.37
CA GLU A 211 0.03 3.26 -8.95
C GLU A 211 0.31 2.90 -10.41
N TRP A 212 0.65 3.90 -11.23
CA TRP A 212 1.08 3.67 -12.62
C TRP A 212 2.62 3.65 -12.79
N GLY A 213 3.41 3.99 -11.74
CA GLY A 213 4.87 3.91 -11.66
C GLY A 213 5.60 4.58 -12.83
N PRO A 214 5.73 5.93 -12.87
CA PRO A 214 6.25 6.63 -14.06
C PRO A 214 7.68 6.21 -14.45
N GLY A 215 8.53 5.87 -13.48
CA GLY A 215 9.90 5.42 -13.75
C GLY A 215 9.93 4.12 -14.57
N ASP A 216 9.34 3.07 -14.03
CA ASP A 216 9.34 1.75 -14.66
C ASP A 216 8.44 1.69 -15.89
N MET A 217 7.30 2.42 -15.88
CA MET A 217 6.49 2.58 -17.08
C MET A 217 7.29 3.25 -18.20
N GLY A 218 8.07 4.31 -17.89
CA GLY A 218 8.95 4.97 -18.84
C GLY A 218 10.00 4.01 -19.40
N MET A 219 10.69 3.27 -18.54
CA MET A 219 11.63 2.22 -18.95
C MET A 219 10.97 1.21 -19.90
N SER A 220 9.79 0.71 -19.53
CA SER A 220 9.03 -0.25 -20.31
C SER A 220 8.57 0.27 -21.67
N LEU A 221 8.27 1.59 -21.76
CA LEU A 221 7.83 2.25 -22.99
C LEU A 221 8.99 2.82 -23.83
N GLY A 222 10.23 2.72 -23.38
CA GLY A 222 11.41 3.21 -24.09
C GLY A 222 11.75 4.68 -23.80
N HIS A 223 11.27 5.22 -22.68
CA HIS A 223 11.49 6.59 -22.21
C HIS A 223 12.18 6.59 -20.83
N PRO A 224 13.43 6.10 -20.69
CA PRO A 224 14.07 5.87 -19.39
C PRO A 224 14.28 7.15 -18.56
N ASP A 225 14.33 8.31 -19.21
CA ASP A 225 14.56 9.61 -18.54
C ASP A 225 13.26 10.37 -18.21
N ALA A 226 12.09 9.81 -18.55
CA ALA A 226 10.80 10.50 -18.39
C ALA A 226 10.11 10.19 -17.03
N HIS A 227 10.84 10.37 -15.91
CA HIS A 227 10.31 10.15 -14.56
C HIS A 227 9.31 11.22 -14.12
N ASP A 228 9.40 12.42 -14.66
CA ASP A 228 8.64 13.59 -14.27
C ASP A 228 7.95 14.25 -15.49
N PRO A 229 6.80 14.91 -15.28
CA PRO A 229 6.15 15.65 -16.36
C PRO A 229 7.05 16.82 -16.88
N PRO A 230 6.92 17.17 -18.18
CA PRO A 230 5.91 16.67 -19.10
C PRO A 230 6.23 15.27 -19.64
N TYR A 231 5.21 14.41 -19.58
CA TYR A 231 5.37 13.02 -20.06
C TYR A 231 5.18 12.91 -21.57
N PRO A 232 5.90 11.99 -22.26
CA PRO A 232 5.55 11.56 -23.59
C PRO A 232 4.07 11.14 -23.72
N GLN A 233 3.50 11.30 -24.91
CA GLN A 233 2.09 11.00 -25.14
C GLN A 233 1.71 9.57 -24.74
N GLU A 234 2.57 8.59 -25.05
CA GLU A 234 2.37 7.17 -24.69
C GLU A 234 2.31 6.97 -23.18
N MET A 235 3.17 7.64 -22.42
CA MET A 235 3.16 7.59 -20.95
C MET A 235 1.92 8.28 -20.37
N SER A 236 1.53 9.42 -20.93
CA SER A 236 0.29 10.11 -20.53
C SER A 236 -0.93 9.23 -20.77
N ALA A 237 -0.98 8.51 -21.89
CA ALA A 237 -2.04 7.55 -22.20
C ALA A 237 -2.04 6.36 -21.23
N ALA A 238 -0.86 5.83 -20.87
CA ALA A 238 -0.72 4.76 -19.89
C ALA A 238 -1.25 5.20 -18.50
N ARG A 239 -0.84 6.39 -18.03
CA ARG A 239 -1.35 6.98 -16.79
C ARG A 239 -2.89 7.10 -16.80
N ALA A 240 -3.44 7.67 -17.87
CA ALA A 240 -4.88 7.84 -18.01
C ALA A 240 -5.63 6.49 -17.98
N ARG A 241 -5.08 5.45 -18.60
CA ARG A 241 -5.67 4.11 -18.59
C ARG A 241 -5.65 3.48 -17.20
N VAL A 242 -4.53 3.56 -16.47
CA VAL A 242 -4.45 3.04 -15.09
C VAL A 242 -5.44 3.77 -14.19
N LYS A 243 -5.51 5.12 -14.30
CA LYS A 243 -6.50 5.89 -13.54
C LYS A 243 -7.94 5.45 -13.87
N SER A 244 -8.27 5.32 -15.15
CA SER A 244 -9.60 4.86 -15.57
C SER A 244 -9.93 3.45 -15.05
N ALA A 245 -8.95 2.54 -15.01
CA ALA A 245 -9.10 1.21 -14.43
C ALA A 245 -9.37 1.27 -12.91
N CYS A 246 -8.66 2.16 -12.20
CA CYS A 246 -8.91 2.41 -10.78
C CYS A 246 -10.32 2.95 -10.53
N ASP A 247 -10.74 3.97 -11.28
CA ASP A 247 -12.07 4.58 -11.16
C ASP A 247 -13.19 3.53 -11.40
N ALA A 248 -13.04 2.71 -12.44
CA ALA A 248 -14.01 1.67 -12.78
C ALA A 248 -14.11 0.57 -11.71
N ALA A 249 -13.01 0.29 -11.02
CA ALA A 249 -12.95 -0.74 -9.96
C ALA A 249 -13.25 -0.19 -8.55
N GLY A 250 -13.38 1.13 -8.39
CA GLY A 250 -13.52 1.77 -7.06
C GLY A 250 -12.23 1.68 -6.22
N VAL A 251 -11.08 1.60 -6.89
CA VAL A 251 -9.74 1.54 -6.29
C VAL A 251 -9.13 2.94 -6.28
N PHE A 252 -8.47 3.34 -5.20
CA PHE A 252 -7.85 4.66 -5.12
C PHE A 252 -6.63 4.76 -6.03
N PHE A 253 -6.56 5.86 -6.79
CA PHE A 253 -5.41 6.10 -7.67
C PHE A 253 -4.27 6.78 -6.91
N LEU A 254 -3.07 6.19 -7.00
CA LEU A 254 -1.83 6.74 -6.48
C LEU A 254 -1.05 7.44 -7.59
N ASN A 255 -0.63 8.68 -7.32
CA ASN A 255 0.20 9.47 -8.21
C ASN A 255 1.18 10.36 -7.43
N GLY A 256 2.30 10.71 -8.04
CA GLY A 256 3.17 11.76 -7.51
C GLY A 256 2.46 13.11 -7.51
N VAL A 257 2.60 13.87 -6.43
CA VAL A 257 2.02 15.23 -6.30
C VAL A 257 3.10 16.21 -5.86
N ARG A 258 2.98 17.45 -6.34
CA ARG A 258 3.92 18.54 -6.08
C ARG A 258 3.20 19.77 -5.51
N PRO A 259 3.91 20.70 -4.86
CA PRO A 259 3.28 21.89 -4.30
C PRO A 259 2.45 22.70 -5.29
N HIS A 260 2.83 22.71 -6.57
CA HIS A 260 2.15 23.50 -7.60
C HIS A 260 0.99 22.77 -8.28
N ASP A 261 0.85 21.44 -8.13
CA ASP A 261 -0.18 20.66 -8.82
C ASP A 261 -1.08 19.83 -7.88
N VAL A 262 -0.77 19.73 -6.58
CA VAL A 262 -1.50 18.86 -5.65
C VAL A 262 -3.00 19.12 -5.61
N ALA A 263 -3.43 20.38 -5.68
CA ALA A 263 -4.87 20.72 -5.70
C ALA A 263 -5.56 20.18 -6.97
N GLU A 264 -4.93 20.36 -8.13
CA GLU A 264 -5.41 19.82 -9.41
C GLU A 264 -5.48 18.29 -9.39
N ARG A 265 -4.49 17.64 -8.78
CA ARG A 265 -4.48 16.17 -8.65
C ARG A 265 -5.60 15.67 -7.72
N ILE A 266 -5.90 16.40 -6.64
CA ILE A 266 -7.05 16.07 -5.78
C ILE A 266 -8.37 16.20 -6.59
N ASP A 267 -8.55 17.28 -7.34
CA ASP A 267 -9.73 17.47 -8.18
C ASP A 267 -9.87 16.40 -9.28
N GLU A 268 -8.74 15.89 -9.79
CA GLU A 268 -8.69 14.75 -10.70
C GLU A 268 -9.08 13.42 -10.01
N GLY A 269 -9.10 13.35 -8.68
CA GLY A 269 -9.42 12.15 -7.90
C GLY A 269 -8.19 11.35 -7.43
N VAL A 270 -7.00 11.95 -7.40
CA VAL A 270 -5.82 11.35 -6.77
C VAL A 270 -6.00 11.36 -5.25
N MET A 271 -6.19 10.19 -4.66
CA MET A 271 -6.43 10.04 -3.22
C MET A 271 -5.21 9.50 -2.46
N VAL A 272 -4.19 9.01 -3.17
CA VAL A 272 -2.92 8.57 -2.58
C VAL A 272 -1.79 9.34 -3.27
N GLY A 273 -1.04 10.14 -2.51
CA GLY A 273 0.00 11.02 -3.03
C GLY A 273 1.41 10.61 -2.60
N SER A 274 2.33 10.34 -3.56
CA SER A 274 3.77 10.45 -3.31
C SER A 274 4.11 11.95 -3.22
N ALA A 275 4.55 12.42 -2.05
CA ALA A 275 4.60 13.85 -1.77
C ALA A 275 5.88 14.28 -1.05
N THR A 276 6.17 15.58 -1.13
CA THR A 276 6.99 16.28 -0.14
C THR A 276 6.09 16.76 1.02
N GLU A 277 6.67 17.11 2.14
CA GLU A 277 5.94 17.69 3.29
C GLU A 277 5.15 18.95 2.89
N GLU A 278 5.75 19.79 2.06
CA GLU A 278 5.08 21.00 1.55
C GLU A 278 3.87 20.68 0.68
N ALA A 279 4.00 19.75 -0.27
CA ALA A 279 2.88 19.33 -1.11
C ALA A 279 1.75 18.72 -0.26
N ALA A 280 2.09 17.88 0.71
CA ALA A 280 1.13 17.28 1.62
C ALA A 280 0.41 18.35 2.47
N ARG A 281 1.13 19.35 2.99
CA ARG A 281 0.52 20.47 3.72
C ARG A 281 -0.49 21.21 2.86
N ILE A 282 -0.12 21.60 1.64
CA ILE A 282 -1.02 22.29 0.70
C ILE A 282 -2.25 21.42 0.38
N GLY A 283 -2.06 20.14 0.09
CA GLY A 283 -3.17 19.24 -0.22
C GLY A 283 -4.14 19.04 0.96
N ARG A 284 -3.64 18.98 2.19
CA ARG A 284 -4.46 18.92 3.41
C ARG A 284 -5.26 20.20 3.66
N GLU A 285 -4.63 21.35 3.47
CA GLU A 285 -5.31 22.65 3.54
C GLU A 285 -6.41 22.74 2.48
N TYR A 286 -6.12 22.33 1.25
CA TYR A 286 -7.09 22.32 0.15
C TYR A 286 -8.28 21.39 0.44
N SER A 287 -8.03 20.18 0.94
CA SER A 287 -9.07 19.20 1.29
C SER A 287 -9.73 19.47 2.65
N LYS A 288 -9.35 20.54 3.36
CA LYS A 288 -9.88 20.94 4.68
C LYS A 288 -9.78 19.79 5.70
N ARG A 289 -8.62 19.15 5.77
CA ARG A 289 -8.40 18.04 6.70
C ARG A 289 -8.50 18.48 8.15
N GLU A 290 -9.27 17.76 8.94
CA GLU A 290 -9.43 17.99 10.39
C GLU A 290 -8.46 17.14 11.23
N MET A 291 -8.17 15.90 10.81
CA MET A 291 -7.27 15.00 11.54
C MET A 291 -5.86 15.59 11.62
N PRO A 292 -5.26 15.71 12.85
CA PRO A 292 -3.88 16.17 13.02
C PRO A 292 -2.85 15.30 12.30
N TRP A 293 -1.74 15.89 11.86
CA TRP A 293 -0.61 15.23 11.19
C TRP A 293 0.74 15.67 11.77
#